data_e6e8d6f2b1049b4116b3620151a51a41
#
_entry.id   e6e8d6f2b1049b4116b3620151a51a41
#
_cell.length_a   1.000
_cell.length_b   1.000
_cell.length_c   1.000
_cell.angle_alpha   90.00
_cell.angle_beta   90.00
_cell.angle_gamma   90.00
#
_symmetry.space_group_name_H-M   'P 1'
#
loop_
_entity.id
_entity.type
_entity.pdbx_description
1 polymer ?
#
loop_
_entity_poly.entity_id
_entity_poly.type
_entity_poly.pdbx_seq_one_letter_code
_entity_poly.pdbx_strand_id
1 'polypeptide(L)'
;MALALAATTIVFSAADSLVFRRVAYPSADRLVTFDTRDAKSGRPGGGFASAAVLDEWRKQIDLFSGVHGHLYKTIFLIGSGEPELVPAADVTPGLIDMLGVRPRWGRTVLESDTQQTDVHAVLIAEEIARKRFGDPARAVDQRIETTAEPLLVVGVMPASFRFPDGTQRIWRAFDPRGPLARNMGISLIARIADGVSLTQLSQMMETRSEALYVAAGARTVLIASPAPLRTARVVAEQRRLLFVLLGAAISLLLTACANAASLELASTLTRARTYAIQLAVGASRAALVRTGLLEGIYLVGTAALAAAVLAYVGTDALARYLPPSLTASVNPMDVDYRA
;
A
#
# COMPACT_ATOMS: atom_id res chain seq x y z
N MET A 1 -28.35 -0.07 13.18
CA MET A 1 -27.67 1.14 12.78
C MET A 1 -26.17 1.13 13.10
N ALA A 2 -25.77 0.89 14.35
CA ALA A 2 -24.35 0.84 14.75
C ALA A 2 -23.49 -0.14 13.93
N LEU A 3 -23.96 -1.37 13.68
CA LEU A 3 -23.24 -2.35 12.85
C LEU A 3 -23.06 -1.89 11.39
N ALA A 4 -24.08 -1.25 10.81
CA ALA A 4 -23.98 -0.74 9.44
C ALA A 4 -22.98 0.41 9.34
N LEU A 5 -22.99 1.33 10.30
CA LEU A 5 -22.01 2.41 10.41
C LEU A 5 -20.59 1.87 10.61
N ALA A 6 -20.40 0.91 11.52
CA ALA A 6 -19.10 0.29 11.74
C ALA A 6 -18.56 -0.40 10.49
N ALA A 7 -19.38 -1.22 9.82
CA ALA A 7 -18.99 -1.91 8.58
C ALA A 7 -18.61 -0.90 7.47
N THR A 8 -19.42 0.16 7.29
CA THR A 8 -19.12 1.21 6.30
C THR A 8 -17.81 1.93 6.62
N THR A 9 -17.57 2.26 7.91
CA THR A 9 -16.34 2.92 8.36
C THR A 9 -15.11 2.03 8.12
N ILE A 10 -15.18 0.73 8.42
CA ILE A 10 -14.08 -0.22 8.20
C ILE A 10 -13.78 -0.33 6.70
N VAL A 11 -14.81 -0.54 5.86
CA VAL A 11 -14.62 -0.66 4.40
C VAL A 11 -14.10 0.64 3.80
N PHE A 12 -14.62 1.79 4.24
CA PHE A 12 -14.14 3.09 3.77
C PHE A 12 -12.69 3.34 4.20
N SER A 13 -12.32 3.04 5.45
CA SER A 13 -10.94 3.16 5.94
C SER A 13 -9.97 2.26 5.17
N ALA A 14 -10.39 1.02 4.85
CA ALA A 14 -9.61 0.13 4.01
C ALA A 14 -9.47 0.67 2.57
N ALA A 15 -10.55 1.16 1.98
CA ALA A 15 -10.54 1.76 0.66
C ALA A 15 -9.68 3.04 0.62
N ASP A 16 -9.75 3.89 1.63
CA ASP A 16 -8.93 5.10 1.77
C ASP A 16 -7.44 4.75 1.82
N SER A 17 -7.07 3.81 2.68
CA SER A 17 -5.66 3.39 2.84
C SER A 17 -5.08 2.75 1.58
N LEU A 18 -5.88 2.00 0.81
CA LEU A 18 -5.43 1.27 -0.37
C LEU A 18 -5.50 2.10 -1.66
N VAL A 19 -6.50 2.98 -1.80
CA VAL A 19 -6.78 3.68 -3.06
C VAL A 19 -6.37 5.14 -3.02
N PHE A 20 -6.58 5.84 -1.90
CA PHE A 20 -6.44 7.29 -1.82
C PHE A 20 -5.17 7.77 -1.12
N ARG A 21 -4.57 6.95 -0.24
CA ARG A 21 -3.36 7.36 0.47
C ARG A 21 -2.20 7.55 -0.50
N ARG A 22 -1.65 8.75 -0.52
CA ARG A 22 -0.46 9.07 -1.31
C ARG A 22 0.74 8.30 -0.76
N VAL A 23 1.57 7.79 -1.66
CA VAL A 23 2.88 7.25 -1.27
C VAL A 23 3.73 8.42 -0.80
N ALA A 24 4.31 8.31 0.39
CA ALA A 24 5.10 9.39 1.00
C ALA A 24 6.53 9.47 0.42
N TYR A 25 6.65 9.50 -0.92
CA TYR A 25 7.92 9.71 -1.61
C TYR A 25 7.95 11.09 -2.25
N PRO A 26 9.11 11.76 -2.28
CA PRO A 26 9.28 13.01 -3.01
C PRO A 26 8.90 12.85 -4.48
N SER A 27 8.06 13.76 -4.99
CA SER A 27 7.55 13.72 -6.38
C SER A 27 6.98 12.34 -6.76
N ALA A 28 6.15 11.77 -5.88
CA ALA A 28 5.56 10.43 -6.07
C ALA A 28 4.67 10.31 -7.31
N ASP A 29 4.14 11.42 -7.81
CA ASP A 29 3.38 11.52 -9.05
C ASP A 29 4.21 11.19 -10.30
N ARG A 30 5.54 11.31 -10.21
CA ARG A 30 6.50 10.95 -11.26
C ARG A 30 7.05 9.53 -11.12
N LEU A 31 6.71 8.81 -10.08
CA LEU A 31 7.10 7.41 -9.91
C LEU A 31 6.06 6.51 -10.55
N VAL A 32 6.54 5.67 -11.47
CA VAL A 32 5.71 4.72 -12.21
C VAL A 32 6.25 3.31 -12.07
N THR A 33 5.34 2.37 -12.09
CA THR A 33 5.61 0.96 -12.36
C THR A 33 4.95 0.58 -13.68
N PHE A 34 5.12 -0.64 -14.14
CA PHE A 34 4.67 -1.03 -15.46
C PHE A 34 3.85 -2.31 -15.37
N ASP A 35 2.62 -2.23 -15.87
CA ASP A 35 1.87 -3.40 -16.26
C ASP A 35 2.33 -3.82 -17.66
N THR A 36 2.42 -5.11 -17.91
CA THR A 36 2.83 -5.61 -19.21
C THR A 36 1.75 -6.51 -19.81
N ARG A 37 1.66 -6.51 -21.13
CA ARG A 37 0.82 -7.43 -21.90
C ARG A 37 1.61 -8.01 -23.06
N ASP A 38 1.38 -9.27 -23.37
CA ASP A 38 2.00 -9.91 -24.53
C ASP A 38 1.54 -9.23 -25.83
N ALA A 39 2.47 -8.85 -26.67
CA ALA A 39 2.20 -8.10 -27.90
C ALA A 39 1.33 -8.89 -28.90
N LYS A 40 1.42 -10.24 -28.91
CA LYS A 40 0.70 -11.09 -29.85
C LYS A 40 -0.66 -11.55 -29.31
N SER A 41 -0.70 -12.01 -28.08
CA SER A 41 -1.89 -12.61 -27.48
C SER A 41 -2.72 -11.62 -26.67
N GLY A 42 -2.19 -10.44 -26.34
CA GLY A 42 -2.83 -9.46 -25.45
C GLY A 42 -2.94 -9.91 -23.97
N ARG A 43 -2.42 -11.10 -23.64
CA ARG A 43 -2.50 -11.63 -22.26
C ARG A 43 -1.65 -10.81 -21.30
N PRO A 44 -2.11 -10.63 -20.05
CA PRO A 44 -1.30 -9.96 -19.03
C PRO A 44 0.07 -10.63 -18.85
N GLY A 45 1.14 -9.84 -18.87
CA GLY A 45 2.53 -10.29 -18.71
C GLY A 45 3.05 -10.18 -17.28
N GLY A 46 2.23 -9.72 -16.34
CA GLY A 46 2.56 -9.67 -14.90
C GLY A 46 3.47 -8.55 -14.46
N GLY A 47 3.79 -7.57 -15.32
CA GLY A 47 4.63 -6.42 -14.94
C GLY A 47 6.11 -6.73 -14.75
N PHE A 48 6.59 -7.87 -15.27
CA PHE A 48 7.98 -8.31 -15.13
C PHE A 48 8.78 -8.09 -16.41
N ALA A 49 10.05 -7.77 -16.24
CA ALA A 49 11.03 -7.61 -17.33
C ALA A 49 12.31 -8.41 -17.04
N SER A 50 13.07 -8.74 -18.07
CA SER A 50 14.41 -9.30 -17.89
C SER A 50 15.45 -8.21 -17.59
N ALA A 51 16.63 -8.60 -17.11
CA ALA A 51 17.75 -7.69 -16.92
C ALA A 51 18.12 -6.93 -18.19
N ALA A 52 18.11 -7.60 -19.34
CA ALA A 52 18.43 -6.98 -20.63
C ALA A 52 17.39 -5.88 -21.00
N VAL A 53 16.11 -6.11 -20.70
CA VAL A 53 15.06 -5.12 -20.88
C VAL A 53 15.28 -3.92 -19.95
N LEU A 54 15.63 -4.16 -18.68
CA LEU A 54 15.99 -3.10 -17.74
C LEU A 54 17.12 -2.23 -18.28
N ASP A 55 18.15 -2.83 -18.85
CA ASP A 55 19.31 -2.12 -19.44
C ASP A 55 18.89 -1.29 -20.66
N GLU A 56 18.03 -1.81 -21.54
CA GLU A 56 17.50 -1.04 -22.68
C GLU A 56 16.64 0.15 -22.22
N TRP A 57 15.85 -0.02 -21.17
CA TRP A 57 15.05 1.06 -20.64
C TRP A 57 15.89 2.15 -19.96
N ARG A 58 16.98 1.79 -19.31
CA ARG A 58 17.94 2.74 -18.73
C ARG A 58 18.57 3.68 -19.77
N LYS A 59 18.64 3.25 -21.02
CA LYS A 59 19.13 4.08 -22.13
C LYS A 59 18.11 5.16 -22.59
N GLN A 60 16.85 5.04 -22.20
CA GLN A 60 15.79 5.95 -22.58
C GLN A 60 15.77 7.18 -21.65
N ILE A 61 16.82 7.98 -21.69
CA ILE A 61 16.98 9.18 -20.84
C ILE A 61 16.00 10.31 -21.16
N ASP A 62 15.39 10.28 -22.35
CA ASP A 62 14.32 11.18 -22.77
C ASP A 62 12.98 10.85 -22.09
N LEU A 63 12.78 9.63 -21.63
CA LEU A 63 11.58 9.18 -20.95
C LEU A 63 11.73 9.09 -19.42
N PHE A 64 12.93 8.71 -18.98
CA PHE A 64 13.16 8.39 -17.57
C PHE A 64 14.40 9.08 -17.01
N SER A 65 14.28 9.66 -15.83
CA SER A 65 15.43 10.13 -15.06
C SER A 65 16.09 9.02 -14.23
N GLY A 66 15.47 7.86 -14.14
CA GLY A 66 16.00 6.67 -13.51
C GLY A 66 15.08 5.47 -13.70
N VAL A 67 15.67 4.29 -13.95
CA VAL A 67 14.95 3.00 -14.05
C VAL A 67 15.66 1.97 -13.20
N HIS A 68 14.92 1.36 -12.30
CA HIS A 68 15.42 0.39 -11.34
C HIS A 68 14.51 -0.81 -11.26
N GLY A 69 15.04 -1.90 -10.70
CA GLY A 69 14.31 -3.13 -10.55
C GLY A 69 14.26 -3.63 -9.11
N HIS A 70 13.23 -4.38 -8.79
CA HIS A 70 13.15 -5.11 -7.54
C HIS A 70 12.50 -6.48 -7.74
N LEU A 71 12.77 -7.38 -6.77
CA LEU A 71 12.20 -8.71 -6.70
C LEU A 71 11.70 -8.95 -5.29
N TYR A 72 10.55 -9.59 -5.15
CA TYR A 72 10.09 -10.07 -3.87
C TYR A 72 10.90 -11.28 -3.42
N LYS A 73 11.27 -11.29 -2.17
CA LYS A 73 12.01 -12.37 -1.53
C LYS A 73 11.55 -12.58 -0.11
N THR A 74 11.87 -13.74 0.42
CA THR A 74 11.74 -14.04 1.84
C THR A 74 13.07 -14.59 2.33
N ILE A 75 13.52 -14.15 3.51
CA ILE A 75 14.79 -14.53 4.10
C ILE A 75 14.52 -15.15 5.47
N PHE A 76 15.16 -16.29 5.73
CA PHE A 76 15.15 -16.93 7.05
C PHE A 76 16.32 -16.41 7.86
N LEU A 77 16.02 -15.60 8.87
CA LEU A 77 17.03 -15.11 9.81
C LEU A 77 17.23 -16.14 10.93
N ILE A 78 18.49 -16.41 11.27
CA ILE A 78 18.87 -17.27 12.37
C ILE A 78 19.70 -16.48 13.40
N GLY A 79 19.96 -17.06 14.57
CA GLY A 79 20.98 -16.54 15.52
C GLY A 79 20.48 -16.07 16.89
N SER A 80 19.23 -15.66 17.10
CA SER A 80 18.73 -15.21 18.41
C SER A 80 17.42 -15.89 18.84
N GLY A 81 17.30 -17.20 18.58
CA GLY A 81 16.09 -17.96 18.88
C GLY A 81 15.67 -18.86 17.73
N GLU A 82 14.36 -19.10 17.61
CA GLU A 82 13.80 -19.83 16.47
C GLU A 82 14.03 -19.06 15.15
N PRO A 83 14.26 -19.78 14.03
CA PRO A 83 14.39 -19.14 12.71
C PRO A 83 13.17 -18.28 12.39
N GLU A 84 13.39 -17.04 12.01
CA GLU A 84 12.34 -16.07 11.69
C GLU A 84 12.24 -15.86 10.20
N LEU A 85 11.05 -16.04 9.65
CA LEU A 85 10.74 -15.74 8.25
C LEU A 85 10.48 -14.24 8.10
N VAL A 86 11.33 -13.53 7.38
CA VAL A 86 11.22 -12.08 7.18
C VAL A 86 10.99 -11.76 5.70
N PRO A 87 9.89 -11.06 5.36
CA PRO A 87 9.68 -10.55 4.01
C PRO A 87 10.80 -9.58 3.62
N ALA A 88 11.37 -9.77 2.45
CA ALA A 88 12.48 -9.00 1.91
C ALA A 88 12.20 -8.59 0.46
N ALA A 89 13.01 -7.68 -0.04
CA ALA A 89 13.09 -7.36 -1.46
C ALA A 89 14.55 -7.31 -1.90
N ASP A 90 14.86 -7.92 -3.04
CA ASP A 90 16.10 -7.66 -3.74
C ASP A 90 15.91 -6.37 -4.55
N VAL A 91 16.84 -5.42 -4.45
CA VAL A 91 16.74 -4.10 -5.06
C VAL A 91 18.02 -3.77 -5.85
N THR A 92 17.86 -3.21 -7.03
CA THR A 92 19.02 -2.71 -7.77
C THR A 92 19.58 -1.45 -7.10
N PRO A 93 20.90 -1.25 -7.11
CA PRO A 93 21.52 -0.02 -6.62
C PRO A 93 20.91 1.23 -7.23
N GLY A 94 20.80 2.30 -6.42
CA GLY A 94 20.18 3.57 -6.83
C GLY A 94 18.65 3.60 -6.72
N LEU A 95 17.97 2.46 -6.51
CA LEU A 95 16.51 2.44 -6.39
C LEU A 95 16.03 3.26 -5.19
N ILE A 96 16.64 3.05 -4.03
CA ILE A 96 16.25 3.76 -2.80
C ILE A 96 16.53 5.27 -2.94
N ASP A 97 17.65 5.63 -3.55
CA ASP A 97 17.99 7.03 -3.83
C ASP A 97 16.98 7.67 -4.81
N MET A 98 16.58 6.91 -5.86
CA MET A 98 15.53 7.35 -6.79
C MET A 98 14.19 7.57 -6.08
N LEU A 99 13.85 6.79 -5.06
CA LEU A 99 12.65 7.01 -4.23
C LEU A 99 12.77 8.27 -3.36
N GLY A 100 13.96 8.85 -3.22
CA GLY A 100 14.22 10.05 -2.43
C GLY A 100 14.21 9.80 -0.92
N VAL A 101 14.43 8.55 -0.49
CA VAL A 101 14.49 8.18 0.92
C VAL A 101 15.93 7.84 1.29
N ARG A 102 16.36 8.29 2.46
CA ARG A 102 17.70 7.97 2.98
C ARG A 102 17.58 7.09 4.22
N PRO A 103 18.51 6.15 4.41
CA PRO A 103 18.65 5.47 5.69
C PRO A 103 18.80 6.47 6.83
N ARG A 104 18.25 6.17 7.98
CA ARG A 104 18.40 7.00 9.19
C ARG A 104 19.78 6.83 9.79
N TRP A 105 20.37 5.64 9.62
CA TRP A 105 21.75 5.29 10.01
C TRP A 105 22.41 4.52 8.88
N GLY A 106 23.70 4.73 8.67
CA GLY A 106 24.46 4.09 7.60
C GLY A 106 24.24 4.73 6.23
N ARG A 107 24.28 3.93 5.18
CA ARG A 107 24.20 4.34 3.78
C ARG A 107 23.22 3.48 2.96
N THR A 108 22.88 3.91 1.77
CA THR A 108 22.15 3.10 0.78
C THR A 108 23.04 2.02 0.16
N VAL A 109 22.43 1.07 -0.56
CA VAL A 109 23.17 0.05 -1.30
C VAL A 109 23.84 0.64 -2.54
N LEU A 110 25.09 0.24 -2.78
CA LEU A 110 25.93 0.69 -3.90
C LEU A 110 26.10 -0.43 -4.93
N GLU A 111 26.58 -0.08 -6.12
CA GLU A 111 26.90 -1.04 -7.17
C GLU A 111 27.99 -2.05 -6.71
N SER A 112 28.98 -1.60 -5.94
CA SER A 112 30.00 -2.46 -5.37
C SER A 112 29.46 -3.53 -4.42
N ASP A 113 28.33 -3.28 -3.78
CA ASP A 113 27.69 -4.22 -2.85
C ASP A 113 27.09 -5.44 -3.57
N THR A 114 26.85 -5.35 -4.87
CA THR A 114 26.30 -6.46 -5.67
C THR A 114 27.38 -7.48 -6.10
N GLN A 115 28.65 -7.11 -6.00
CA GLN A 115 29.78 -7.94 -6.44
C GLN A 115 30.25 -8.91 -5.36
N GLN A 116 29.81 -8.73 -4.12
CA GLN A 116 30.17 -9.61 -3.00
C GLN A 116 29.30 -10.87 -3.04
N THR A 117 29.93 -12.04 -3.10
CA THR A 117 29.25 -13.34 -3.16
C THR A 117 29.09 -14.00 -1.80
N ASP A 118 29.99 -13.73 -0.86
CA ASP A 118 30.05 -14.40 0.44
C ASP A 118 29.23 -13.71 1.53
N VAL A 119 28.92 -12.42 1.35
CA VAL A 119 28.12 -11.62 2.28
C VAL A 119 27.31 -10.62 1.48
N HIS A 120 26.01 -10.61 1.67
CA HIS A 120 25.15 -9.67 0.95
C HIS A 120 24.87 -8.39 1.76
N ALA A 121 25.15 -7.24 1.18
CA ALA A 121 24.81 -5.95 1.76
C ALA A 121 23.29 -5.74 1.77
N VAL A 122 22.77 -5.34 2.93
CA VAL A 122 21.34 -5.11 3.14
C VAL A 122 21.04 -3.82 3.86
N LEU A 123 19.90 -3.25 3.53
CA LEU A 123 19.21 -2.30 4.38
C LEU A 123 18.18 -3.06 5.21
N ILE A 124 18.01 -2.69 6.45
CA ILE A 124 17.01 -3.30 7.34
C ILE A 124 16.03 -2.25 7.87
N ALA A 125 14.81 -2.66 8.17
CA ALA A 125 13.84 -1.81 8.85
C ALA A 125 14.28 -1.53 10.29
N GLU A 126 13.97 -0.34 10.81
CA GLU A 126 14.27 0.06 12.19
C GLU A 126 13.72 -0.94 13.23
N GLU A 127 12.60 -1.59 12.93
CA GLU A 127 11.99 -2.64 13.75
C GLU A 127 12.93 -3.84 13.92
N ILE A 128 13.51 -4.35 12.83
CA ILE A 128 14.47 -5.46 12.86
C ILE A 128 15.74 -5.04 13.61
N ALA A 129 16.22 -3.81 13.35
CA ALA A 129 17.40 -3.28 14.02
C ALA A 129 17.19 -3.22 15.56
N ARG A 130 16.06 -2.71 16.01
CA ARG A 130 15.71 -2.67 17.46
C ARG A 130 15.60 -4.07 18.07
N LYS A 131 14.89 -4.96 17.38
CA LYS A 131 14.65 -6.32 17.88
C LYS A 131 15.96 -7.10 18.08
N ARG A 132 16.92 -6.96 17.15
CA ARG A 132 18.15 -7.77 17.15
C ARG A 132 19.33 -7.12 17.84
N PHE A 133 19.45 -5.81 17.79
CA PHE A 133 20.63 -5.08 18.27
C PHE A 133 20.31 -4.11 19.42
N GLY A 134 19.03 -3.95 19.77
CA GLY A 134 18.57 -2.99 20.79
C GLY A 134 18.60 -1.55 20.27
N ASP A 135 19.78 -1.02 19.99
CA ASP A 135 19.96 0.31 19.40
C ASP A 135 20.11 0.20 17.87
N PRO A 136 19.22 0.82 17.08
CA PRO A 136 19.30 0.77 15.62
C PRO A 136 20.61 1.32 15.02
N ALA A 137 21.26 2.28 15.68
CA ALA A 137 22.52 2.83 15.20
C ALA A 137 23.65 1.79 15.23
N ARG A 138 23.60 0.86 16.20
CA ARG A 138 24.59 -0.21 16.36
C ARG A 138 24.43 -1.34 15.35
N ALA A 139 23.31 -1.39 14.62
CA ALA A 139 23.07 -2.40 13.62
C ALA A 139 23.95 -2.23 12.36
N VAL A 140 24.41 -1.00 12.09
CA VAL A 140 25.28 -0.73 10.93
C VAL A 140 26.60 -1.48 11.08
N ASP A 141 27.08 -2.06 9.98
CA ASP A 141 28.27 -2.90 9.88
C ASP A 141 28.20 -4.23 10.67
N GLN A 142 27.03 -4.57 11.21
CA GLN A 142 26.82 -5.87 11.86
C GLN A 142 26.38 -6.92 10.83
N ARG A 143 26.69 -8.18 11.13
CA ARG A 143 26.25 -9.33 10.35
C ARG A 143 24.99 -9.94 10.94
N ILE A 144 24.13 -10.42 10.06
CA ILE A 144 22.95 -11.20 10.41
C ILE A 144 23.08 -12.56 9.72
N GLU A 145 23.06 -13.62 10.53
CA GLU A 145 23.11 -14.98 10.02
C GLU A 145 21.78 -15.38 9.40
N THR A 146 21.83 -16.09 8.28
CA THR A 146 20.67 -16.63 7.57
C THR A 146 20.87 -18.11 7.28
N THR A 147 19.83 -18.76 6.77
CA THR A 147 19.96 -20.16 6.29
C THR A 147 20.76 -20.28 4.97
N ALA A 148 21.02 -19.16 4.31
CA ALA A 148 21.85 -19.07 3.12
C ALA A 148 23.14 -18.27 3.46
N GLU A 149 23.50 -17.27 2.64
CA GLU A 149 24.65 -16.40 2.88
C GLU A 149 24.34 -15.36 3.97
N PRO A 150 25.32 -15.01 4.83
CA PRO A 150 25.15 -13.96 5.82
C PRO A 150 24.89 -12.59 5.20
N LEU A 151 24.19 -11.74 5.93
CA LEU A 151 23.86 -10.40 5.52
C LEU A 151 24.73 -9.39 6.28
N LEU A 152 25.25 -8.38 5.59
CA LEU A 152 25.93 -7.23 6.18
C LEU A 152 24.97 -6.04 6.18
N VAL A 153 24.65 -5.51 7.34
CA VAL A 153 23.78 -4.33 7.47
C VAL A 153 24.56 -3.08 7.08
N VAL A 154 24.25 -2.49 5.94
CA VAL A 154 24.88 -1.23 5.48
C VAL A 154 24.09 0.01 5.86
N GLY A 155 22.83 -0.16 6.25
CA GLY A 155 22.01 0.95 6.73
C GLY A 155 20.67 0.49 7.31
N VAL A 156 20.06 1.39 8.08
CA VAL A 156 18.77 1.18 8.72
C VAL A 156 17.76 2.20 8.19
N MET A 157 16.69 1.70 7.60
CA MET A 157 15.64 2.53 7.02
C MET A 157 14.69 3.06 8.09
N PRO A 158 14.15 4.29 7.89
CA PRO A 158 13.17 4.85 8.83
C PRO A 158 11.94 3.95 8.95
N ALA A 159 11.29 3.98 10.12
CA ALA A 159 10.08 3.18 10.38
C ALA A 159 8.91 3.47 9.42
N SER A 160 8.90 4.63 8.77
CA SER A 160 7.92 5.03 7.76
C SER A 160 8.18 4.46 6.36
N PHE A 161 9.35 3.87 6.11
CA PHE A 161 9.69 3.34 4.79
C PHE A 161 8.88 2.09 4.47
N ARG A 162 8.17 2.12 3.35
CA ARG A 162 7.21 1.09 2.93
C ARG A 162 7.36 0.79 1.44
N PHE A 163 8.38 0.02 1.06
CA PHE A 163 8.64 -0.37 -0.33
C PHE A 163 8.95 -1.88 -0.42
N PRO A 164 8.49 -2.58 -1.46
CA PRO A 164 7.56 -2.17 -2.52
C PRO A 164 6.08 -2.12 -2.08
N ASP A 165 5.61 -2.96 -1.15
CA ASP A 165 4.20 -3.04 -0.73
C ASP A 165 3.98 -2.78 0.77
N GLY A 166 5.08 -2.53 1.51
CA GLY A 166 5.03 -2.22 2.94
C GLY A 166 5.20 -3.42 3.87
N THR A 167 5.27 -4.64 3.35
CA THR A 167 5.53 -5.84 4.16
C THR A 167 7.02 -6.09 4.38
N GLN A 168 7.87 -5.66 3.44
CA GLN A 168 9.30 -5.91 3.47
C GLN A 168 9.97 -5.20 4.64
N ARG A 169 10.92 -5.91 5.24
CA ARG A 169 11.74 -5.45 6.35
C ARG A 169 13.25 -5.50 6.07
N ILE A 170 13.62 -6.11 4.94
CA ILE A 170 15.02 -6.23 4.47
C ILE A 170 15.06 -5.91 2.99
N TRP A 171 16.02 -5.10 2.58
CA TRP A 171 16.27 -4.76 1.18
C TRP A 171 17.71 -5.12 0.87
N ARG A 172 17.89 -6.16 0.04
CA ARG A 172 19.20 -6.72 -0.31
C ARG A 172 19.69 -6.13 -1.62
N ALA A 173 20.97 -5.77 -1.70
CA ALA A 173 21.63 -5.39 -2.94
C ALA A 173 21.56 -6.54 -3.95
N PHE A 174 21.20 -6.24 -5.19
CA PHE A 174 20.95 -7.23 -6.23
C PHE A 174 21.54 -6.77 -7.56
N ASP A 175 22.37 -7.63 -8.18
CA ASP A 175 22.83 -7.45 -9.55
C ASP A 175 21.83 -8.10 -10.52
N PRO A 176 21.10 -7.31 -11.33
CA PRO A 176 20.18 -7.87 -12.31
C PRO A 176 20.87 -8.67 -13.43
N ARG A 177 22.17 -8.49 -13.63
CA ARG A 177 22.96 -9.21 -14.65
C ARG A 177 23.57 -10.50 -14.11
N GLY A 178 23.50 -10.72 -12.81
CA GLY A 178 24.03 -11.91 -12.14
C GLY A 178 23.36 -13.21 -12.62
N PRO A 179 24.01 -14.35 -12.41
CA PRO A 179 23.52 -15.66 -12.91
C PRO A 179 22.12 -16.00 -12.41
N LEU A 180 21.81 -15.62 -11.17
CA LEU A 180 20.50 -15.86 -10.54
C LEU A 180 19.37 -15.03 -11.16
N ALA A 181 19.69 -13.86 -11.71
CA ALA A 181 18.72 -12.94 -12.27
C ALA A 181 18.29 -13.26 -13.70
N ARG A 182 19.09 -14.02 -14.45
CA ARG A 182 18.89 -14.24 -15.90
C ARG A 182 17.53 -14.84 -16.26
N ASN A 183 16.95 -15.62 -15.35
CA ASN A 183 15.66 -16.30 -15.54
C ASN A 183 14.55 -15.74 -14.63
N MET A 184 14.82 -14.67 -13.89
CA MET A 184 13.84 -14.07 -12.98
C MET A 184 13.17 -12.87 -13.63
N GLY A 185 11.87 -12.76 -13.44
CA GLY A 185 11.12 -11.57 -13.83
C GLY A 185 11.33 -10.47 -12.79
N ILE A 186 11.90 -9.35 -13.22
CA ILE A 186 12.20 -8.18 -12.39
C ILE A 186 11.04 -7.19 -12.51
N SER A 187 10.48 -6.77 -11.40
CA SER A 187 9.50 -5.69 -11.38
C SER A 187 10.22 -4.35 -11.57
N LEU A 188 9.83 -3.61 -12.61
CA LEU A 188 10.45 -2.32 -12.93
C LEU A 188 9.70 -1.17 -12.25
N ILE A 189 10.49 -0.22 -11.78
CA ILE A 189 10.04 1.06 -11.29
C ILE A 189 10.90 2.15 -11.93
N ALA A 190 10.27 3.24 -12.37
CA ALA A 190 10.98 4.34 -12.99
C ALA A 190 10.48 5.69 -12.44
N ARG A 191 11.36 6.68 -12.55
CA ARG A 191 10.99 8.08 -12.40
C ARG A 191 10.92 8.72 -13.78
N ILE A 192 9.76 9.29 -14.11
CA ILE A 192 9.53 9.97 -15.38
C ILE A 192 10.49 11.17 -15.48
N ALA A 193 11.06 11.40 -16.68
CA ALA A 193 11.91 12.55 -16.96
C ALA A 193 11.15 13.89 -16.79
N ASP A 194 11.89 14.97 -16.55
CA ASP A 194 11.31 16.30 -16.42
C ASP A 194 10.61 16.71 -17.72
N GLY A 195 9.41 17.30 -17.60
CA GLY A 195 8.61 17.75 -18.73
C GLY A 195 7.80 16.64 -19.44
N VAL A 196 7.96 15.37 -19.09
CA VAL A 196 7.18 14.25 -19.65
C VAL A 196 5.97 13.97 -18.77
N SER A 197 4.78 14.01 -19.34
CA SER A 197 3.55 13.62 -18.65
C SER A 197 3.32 12.11 -18.73
N LEU A 198 2.53 11.56 -17.78
CA LEU A 198 2.17 10.13 -17.78
C LEU A 198 1.46 9.72 -19.08
N THR A 199 0.62 10.60 -19.65
CA THR A 199 -0.10 10.34 -20.91
C THR A 199 0.88 10.24 -22.08
N GLN A 200 1.84 11.16 -22.18
CA GLN A 200 2.89 11.12 -23.19
C GLN A 200 3.74 9.86 -23.03
N LEU A 201 4.15 9.55 -21.80
CA LEU A 201 4.90 8.32 -21.52
C LEU A 201 4.12 7.07 -21.96
N SER A 202 2.81 7.00 -21.68
CA SER A 202 1.98 5.85 -22.08
C SER A 202 1.96 5.67 -23.60
N GLN A 203 1.79 6.76 -24.36
CA GLN A 203 1.80 6.72 -25.83
C GLN A 203 3.17 6.31 -26.37
N MET A 204 4.25 6.88 -25.81
CA MET A 204 5.61 6.54 -26.23
C MET A 204 5.97 5.09 -25.91
N MET A 205 5.57 4.59 -24.75
CA MET A 205 5.81 3.19 -24.36
C MET A 205 5.00 2.22 -25.22
N GLU A 206 3.80 2.56 -25.62
CA GLU A 206 2.99 1.71 -26.52
C GLU A 206 3.67 1.51 -27.87
N THR A 207 4.33 2.55 -28.40
CA THR A 207 5.05 2.48 -29.69
C THR A 207 6.45 1.93 -29.57
N ARG A 208 7.18 2.21 -28.48
CA ARG A 208 8.60 1.83 -28.31
C ARG A 208 8.82 0.49 -27.62
N SER A 209 7.84 0.01 -26.83
CA SER A 209 8.03 -1.22 -26.04
C SER A 209 8.46 -2.41 -26.90
N GLU A 210 7.83 -2.64 -28.03
CA GLU A 210 8.19 -3.75 -28.91
C GLU A 210 9.66 -3.68 -29.35
N ALA A 211 10.09 -2.51 -29.82
CA ALA A 211 11.47 -2.29 -30.26
C ALA A 211 12.48 -2.50 -29.11
N LEU A 212 12.15 -2.05 -27.89
CA LEU A 212 13.00 -2.21 -26.72
C LEU A 212 13.13 -3.69 -26.29
N TYR A 213 12.04 -4.44 -26.34
CA TYR A 213 12.09 -5.88 -26.04
C TYR A 213 12.83 -6.67 -27.10
N VAL A 214 12.70 -6.30 -28.37
CA VAL A 214 13.47 -6.90 -29.49
C VAL A 214 14.95 -6.56 -29.35
N ALA A 215 15.31 -5.30 -29.07
CA ALA A 215 16.69 -4.87 -28.85
C ALA A 215 17.34 -5.58 -27.66
N ALA A 216 16.56 -5.86 -26.61
CA ALA A 216 16.99 -6.65 -25.45
C ALA A 216 17.16 -8.15 -25.74
N GLY A 217 16.81 -8.63 -26.94
CA GLY A 217 16.82 -10.06 -27.28
C GLY A 217 15.82 -10.88 -26.45
N ALA A 218 14.75 -10.27 -25.98
CA ALA A 218 13.77 -10.91 -25.13
C ALA A 218 12.99 -11.99 -25.91
N ARG A 219 12.79 -13.16 -25.30
CA ARG A 219 12.02 -14.26 -25.91
C ARG A 219 10.55 -13.92 -26.11
N THR A 220 10.00 -13.10 -25.22
CA THR A 220 8.61 -12.64 -25.28
C THR A 220 8.62 -11.13 -25.41
N VAL A 221 7.96 -10.63 -26.43
CA VAL A 221 7.79 -9.19 -26.62
C VAL A 221 6.54 -8.72 -25.86
N LEU A 222 6.76 -7.81 -24.94
CA LEU A 222 5.69 -7.27 -24.11
C LEU A 222 5.48 -5.78 -24.44
N ILE A 223 4.26 -5.34 -24.38
CA ILE A 223 3.90 -3.92 -24.38
C ILE A 223 3.77 -3.49 -22.93
N ALA A 224 4.56 -2.48 -22.56
CA ALA A 224 4.58 -1.96 -21.21
C ALA A 224 3.67 -0.73 -21.08
N SER A 225 2.77 -0.75 -20.14
CA SER A 225 1.86 0.34 -19.82
C SER A 225 2.23 0.94 -18.46
N PRO A 226 2.69 2.21 -18.42
CA PRO A 226 3.07 2.83 -17.15
C PRO A 226 1.83 3.11 -16.30
N ALA A 227 1.92 2.78 -15.03
CA ALA A 227 0.92 3.07 -14.00
C ALA A 227 1.57 3.85 -12.85
N PRO A 228 0.92 4.86 -12.27
CA PRO A 228 1.45 5.54 -11.10
C PRO A 228 1.74 4.55 -9.98
N LEU A 229 2.88 4.67 -9.31
CA LEU A 229 3.29 3.75 -8.23
C LEU A 229 2.22 3.60 -7.14
N ARG A 230 1.45 4.65 -6.86
CA ARG A 230 0.33 4.64 -5.91
C ARG A 230 -0.83 3.71 -6.30
N THR A 231 -1.10 3.55 -7.61
CA THR A 231 -2.21 2.73 -8.12
C THR A 231 -1.81 1.28 -8.38
N ALA A 232 -0.54 1.05 -8.60
CA ALA A 232 0.00 -0.28 -8.86
C ALA A 232 0.00 -1.20 -7.62
N ARG A 233 -0.11 -0.63 -6.43
CA ARG A 233 -0.23 -1.42 -5.19
C ARG A 233 -1.53 -2.18 -5.07
N VAL A 234 -2.55 -1.73 -5.79
CA VAL A 234 -3.85 -2.39 -5.82
C VAL A 234 -4.01 -3.03 -7.19
N VAL A 235 -3.85 -4.34 -7.25
CA VAL A 235 -4.15 -5.12 -8.45
C VAL A 235 -5.57 -4.74 -8.90
N ALA A 236 -5.80 -4.54 -10.20
CA ALA A 236 -7.09 -4.09 -10.75
C ALA A 236 -8.28 -4.91 -10.21
N GLU A 237 -8.05 -6.19 -9.94
CA GLU A 237 -9.00 -7.13 -9.36
C GLU A 237 -9.37 -6.79 -7.90
N GLN A 238 -8.39 -6.43 -7.08
CA GLN A 238 -8.62 -5.99 -5.69
C GLN A 238 -9.37 -4.66 -5.65
N ARG A 239 -9.08 -3.74 -6.57
CA ARG A 239 -9.79 -2.48 -6.71
C ARG A 239 -11.28 -2.71 -7.04
N ARG A 240 -11.59 -3.66 -7.94
CA ARG A 240 -12.96 -4.04 -8.26
C ARG A 240 -13.69 -4.61 -7.05
N LEU A 241 -13.04 -5.49 -6.30
CA LEU A 241 -13.59 -6.05 -5.05
C LEU A 241 -13.85 -4.96 -4.00
N LEU A 242 -12.94 -4.00 -3.83
CA LEU A 242 -13.14 -2.88 -2.92
C LEU A 242 -14.36 -2.01 -3.29
N PHE A 243 -14.56 -1.72 -4.56
CA PHE A 243 -15.75 -0.96 -5.00
C PHE A 243 -17.05 -1.75 -4.80
N VAL A 244 -17.03 -3.06 -5.02
CA VAL A 244 -18.19 -3.93 -4.73
C VAL A 244 -18.50 -3.95 -3.23
N LEU A 245 -17.47 -4.10 -2.38
CA LEU A 245 -17.62 -4.07 -0.93
C LEU A 245 -18.13 -2.70 -0.44
N LEU A 246 -17.61 -1.61 -1.01
CA LEU A 246 -18.06 -0.27 -0.70
C LEU A 246 -19.53 -0.06 -1.10
N GLY A 247 -19.94 -0.53 -2.28
CA GLY A 247 -21.32 -0.49 -2.74
C GLY A 247 -22.24 -1.30 -1.82
N ALA A 248 -21.83 -2.49 -1.40
CA ALA A 248 -22.58 -3.32 -0.45
C ALA A 248 -22.71 -2.63 0.92
N ALA A 249 -21.64 -2.03 1.43
CA ALA A 249 -21.66 -1.29 2.70
C ALA A 249 -22.60 -0.08 2.66
N ILE A 250 -22.59 0.70 1.56
CA ILE A 250 -23.50 1.82 1.35
C ILE A 250 -24.95 1.33 1.28
N SER A 251 -25.22 0.23 0.57
CA SER A 251 -26.57 -0.35 0.49
C SER A 251 -27.07 -0.82 1.85
N LEU A 252 -26.19 -1.43 2.65
CA LEU A 252 -26.50 -1.83 4.03
C LEU A 252 -26.84 -0.60 4.89
N LEU A 253 -26.07 0.48 4.76
CA LEU A 253 -26.31 1.73 5.50
C LEU A 253 -27.65 2.35 5.11
N LEU A 254 -27.95 2.42 3.80
CA LEU A 254 -29.23 2.95 3.32
C LEU A 254 -30.42 2.14 3.84
N THR A 255 -30.30 0.81 3.83
CA THR A 255 -31.34 -0.08 4.40
C THR A 255 -31.51 0.17 5.91
N ALA A 256 -30.41 0.31 6.65
CA ALA A 256 -30.46 0.61 8.09
C ALA A 256 -31.11 1.98 8.36
N CYS A 257 -30.79 2.99 7.54
CA CYS A 257 -31.41 4.32 7.64
C CYS A 257 -32.92 4.27 7.31
N ALA A 258 -33.32 3.54 6.26
CA ALA A 258 -34.73 3.38 5.89
C ALA A 258 -35.51 2.68 7.00
N ASN A 259 -34.97 1.62 7.59
CA ASN A 259 -35.56 0.90 8.70
C ASN A 259 -35.70 1.82 9.94
N ALA A 260 -34.68 2.60 10.28
CA ALA A 260 -34.73 3.55 11.39
C ALA A 260 -35.79 4.64 11.14
N ALA A 261 -35.85 5.20 9.93
CA ALA A 261 -36.85 6.20 9.55
C ALA A 261 -38.27 5.63 9.63
N SER A 262 -38.49 4.39 9.20
CA SER A 262 -39.77 3.70 9.27
C SER A 262 -40.23 3.49 10.72
N LEU A 263 -39.32 3.07 11.60
CA LEU A 263 -39.61 2.91 13.03
C LEU A 263 -39.91 4.24 13.70
N GLU A 264 -39.17 5.31 13.36
CA GLU A 264 -39.39 6.66 13.89
C GLU A 264 -40.75 7.21 13.46
N LEU A 265 -41.11 6.99 12.18
CA LEU A 265 -42.41 7.37 11.65
C LEU A 265 -43.57 6.63 12.39
N ALA A 266 -43.45 5.31 12.57
CA ALA A 266 -44.40 4.51 13.30
C ALA A 266 -44.54 4.98 14.76
N SER A 267 -43.42 5.27 15.43
CA SER A 267 -43.38 5.83 16.78
C SER A 267 -44.08 7.18 16.85
N THR A 268 -43.84 8.06 15.88
CA THR A 268 -44.48 9.38 15.83
C THR A 268 -45.98 9.27 15.62
N LEU A 269 -46.44 8.36 14.76
CA LEU A 269 -47.87 8.12 14.55
C LEU A 269 -48.57 7.58 15.81
N THR A 270 -47.96 6.66 16.53
CA THR A 270 -48.52 6.16 17.80
C THR A 270 -48.59 7.24 18.90
N ARG A 271 -47.65 8.19 18.90
CA ARG A 271 -47.63 9.32 19.86
C ARG A 271 -48.45 10.52 19.41
N ALA A 272 -49.09 10.51 18.22
CA ALA A 272 -49.82 11.64 17.66
C ALA A 272 -50.93 12.15 18.61
N ARG A 273 -51.65 11.23 19.29
CA ARG A 273 -52.69 11.59 20.28
C ARG A 273 -52.08 12.34 21.49
N THR A 274 -50.92 11.91 21.96
CA THR A 274 -50.20 12.56 23.06
C THR A 274 -49.77 13.97 22.68
N TYR A 275 -49.23 14.13 21.45
CA TYR A 275 -48.85 15.45 20.93
C TYR A 275 -50.06 16.39 20.77
N ALA A 276 -51.23 15.87 20.32
CA ALA A 276 -52.43 16.64 20.23
C ALA A 276 -52.92 17.14 21.59
N ILE A 277 -52.86 16.32 22.64
CA ILE A 277 -53.21 16.71 24.01
C ILE A 277 -52.22 17.76 24.52
N GLN A 278 -50.91 17.60 24.31
CA GLN A 278 -49.90 18.57 24.73
C GLN A 278 -50.11 19.95 24.07
N LEU A 279 -50.46 19.98 22.79
CA LEU A 279 -50.80 21.21 22.08
C LEU A 279 -52.07 21.88 22.66
N ALA A 280 -53.09 21.08 22.98
CA ALA A 280 -54.34 21.58 23.59
C ALA A 280 -54.12 22.17 24.99
N VAL A 281 -53.14 21.70 25.76
CA VAL A 281 -52.77 22.21 27.10
C VAL A 281 -51.78 23.39 26.98
N GLY A 282 -51.41 23.84 25.77
CA GLY A 282 -50.62 25.04 25.54
C GLY A 282 -49.15 24.83 25.25
N ALA A 283 -48.68 23.60 24.98
CA ALA A 283 -47.30 23.36 24.55
C ALA A 283 -47.07 23.99 23.19
N SER A 284 -45.95 24.67 23.01
CA SER A 284 -45.55 25.23 21.70
C SER A 284 -45.09 24.13 20.74
N ARG A 285 -45.38 24.29 19.43
CA ARG A 285 -44.89 23.38 18.38
C ARG A 285 -43.36 23.25 18.39
N ALA A 286 -42.64 24.34 18.70
CA ALA A 286 -41.20 24.37 18.81
C ALA A 286 -40.67 23.48 19.95
N ALA A 287 -41.39 23.42 21.08
CA ALA A 287 -41.04 22.55 22.21
C ALA A 287 -41.15 21.06 21.83
N LEU A 288 -42.20 20.67 21.11
CA LEU A 288 -42.42 19.29 20.66
C LEU A 288 -41.35 18.86 19.65
N VAL A 289 -41.03 19.72 18.68
CA VAL A 289 -39.98 19.47 17.70
C VAL A 289 -38.61 19.33 18.38
N ARG A 290 -38.33 20.22 19.36
CA ARG A 290 -37.06 20.15 20.11
C ARG A 290 -36.92 18.84 20.88
N THR A 291 -37.98 18.35 21.51
CA THR A 291 -37.98 17.08 22.24
C THR A 291 -37.72 15.92 21.30
N GLY A 292 -38.37 15.85 20.14
CA GLY A 292 -38.17 14.83 19.15
C GLY A 292 -36.73 14.87 18.56
N LEU A 293 -36.20 16.07 18.31
CA LEU A 293 -34.81 16.23 17.85
C LEU A 293 -33.79 15.74 18.90
N LEU A 294 -34.04 16.02 20.20
CA LEU A 294 -33.14 15.55 21.26
C LEU A 294 -33.18 14.03 21.42
N GLU A 295 -34.35 13.40 21.30
CA GLU A 295 -34.49 11.94 21.29
C GLU A 295 -33.70 11.34 20.08
N GLY A 296 -33.86 11.92 18.90
CA GLY A 296 -33.14 11.50 17.69
C GLY A 296 -31.61 11.65 17.81
N ILE A 297 -31.14 12.80 18.32
CA ILE A 297 -29.71 13.06 18.56
C ILE A 297 -29.12 12.06 19.55
N TYR A 298 -29.86 11.75 20.63
CA TYR A 298 -29.40 10.76 21.61
C TYR A 298 -29.27 9.36 20.97
N LEU A 299 -30.23 8.96 20.18
CA LEU A 299 -30.28 7.65 19.53
C LEU A 299 -29.17 7.53 18.47
N VAL A 300 -28.96 8.55 17.66
CA VAL A 300 -27.84 8.60 16.67
C VAL A 300 -26.52 8.68 17.39
N GLY A 301 -26.39 9.47 18.45
CA GLY A 301 -25.13 9.60 19.20
C GLY A 301 -24.68 8.29 19.84
N THR A 302 -25.62 7.56 20.48
CA THR A 302 -25.30 6.23 21.05
C THR A 302 -24.95 5.21 19.97
N ALA A 303 -25.65 5.24 18.84
CA ALA A 303 -25.34 4.37 17.69
C ALA A 303 -23.96 4.70 17.07
N ALA A 304 -23.62 5.98 16.96
CA ALA A 304 -22.32 6.43 16.46
C ALA A 304 -21.17 6.04 17.41
N LEU A 305 -21.35 6.19 18.72
CA LEU A 305 -20.37 5.77 19.71
C LEU A 305 -20.14 4.25 19.67
N ALA A 306 -21.22 3.47 19.63
CA ALA A 306 -21.12 2.02 19.48
C ALA A 306 -20.43 1.61 18.16
N ALA A 307 -20.75 2.31 17.06
CA ALA A 307 -20.10 2.10 15.78
C ALA A 307 -18.59 2.40 15.81
N ALA A 308 -18.19 3.48 16.48
CA ALA A 308 -16.78 3.84 16.65
C ALA A 308 -16.00 2.77 17.44
N VAL A 309 -16.58 2.27 18.54
CA VAL A 309 -15.99 1.19 19.33
C VAL A 309 -15.89 -0.10 18.50
N LEU A 310 -16.94 -0.48 17.79
CA LEU A 310 -16.96 -1.66 16.93
C LEU A 310 -15.96 -1.53 15.76
N ALA A 311 -15.84 -0.34 15.17
CA ALA A 311 -14.85 -0.08 14.12
C ALA A 311 -13.44 -0.19 14.65
N TYR A 312 -13.16 0.37 15.85
CA TYR A 312 -11.85 0.27 16.48
C TYR A 312 -11.46 -1.18 16.79
N VAL A 313 -12.35 -1.92 17.46
CA VAL A 313 -12.11 -3.34 17.79
C VAL A 313 -12.05 -4.19 16.51
N GLY A 314 -12.92 -3.90 15.55
CA GLY A 314 -12.98 -4.63 14.28
C GLY A 314 -11.73 -4.43 13.43
N THR A 315 -11.15 -3.24 13.38
CA THR A 315 -9.89 -2.97 12.65
C THR A 315 -8.71 -3.66 13.32
N ASP A 316 -8.64 -3.67 14.66
CA ASP A 316 -7.59 -4.37 15.40
C ASP A 316 -7.71 -5.91 15.22
N ALA A 317 -8.90 -6.46 15.32
CA ALA A 317 -9.15 -7.87 15.06
C ALA A 317 -8.80 -8.25 13.61
N LEU A 318 -9.24 -7.45 12.64
CA LEU A 318 -8.94 -7.66 11.22
C LEU A 318 -7.43 -7.63 10.96
N ALA A 319 -6.69 -6.72 11.60
CA ALA A 319 -5.25 -6.64 11.51
C ALA A 319 -4.53 -7.91 12.03
N ARG A 320 -5.12 -8.61 13.00
CA ARG A 320 -4.55 -9.86 13.55
C ARG A 320 -4.81 -11.10 12.70
N TYR A 321 -5.93 -11.14 11.97
CA TYR A 321 -6.35 -12.31 11.20
C TYR A 321 -6.03 -12.20 9.70
N LEU A 322 -5.79 -10.99 9.19
CA LEU A 322 -5.38 -10.80 7.80
C LEU A 322 -3.89 -11.08 7.62
N PRO A 323 -3.49 -11.64 6.47
CA PRO A 323 -2.08 -11.79 6.12
C PRO A 323 -1.36 -10.43 6.20
N PRO A 324 -0.08 -10.40 6.62
CA PRO A 324 0.71 -9.16 6.71
C PRO A 324 0.74 -8.33 5.41
N SER A 325 0.57 -8.96 4.26
CA SER A 325 0.46 -8.30 2.95
C SER A 325 -0.75 -7.38 2.80
N LEU A 326 -1.83 -7.67 3.52
CA LEU A 326 -3.05 -6.85 3.52
C LEU A 326 -3.07 -5.87 4.70
N THR A 327 -2.52 -6.25 5.86
CA THR A 327 -2.51 -5.41 7.07
C THR A 327 -1.51 -4.26 7.01
N ALA A 328 -0.39 -4.42 6.32
CA ALA A 328 0.58 -3.35 6.11
C ALA A 328 -0.03 -2.11 5.41
N SER A 329 -1.14 -2.31 4.72
CA SER A 329 -1.92 -1.25 4.06
C SER A 329 -3.01 -0.65 4.95
N VAL A 330 -3.38 -1.31 6.05
CA VAL A 330 -4.56 -0.99 6.89
C VAL A 330 -4.18 -0.36 8.24
N ASN A 331 -2.91 -0.06 8.53
CA ASN A 331 -2.55 0.51 9.82
C ASN A 331 -3.01 2.00 9.91
N PRO A 332 -4.12 2.32 10.61
CA PRO A 332 -4.74 3.66 10.59
C PRO A 332 -4.13 4.65 11.57
N MET A 333 -3.10 4.29 12.35
CA MET A 333 -2.66 5.10 13.49
C MET A 333 -1.23 5.63 13.44
N ASP A 334 -0.66 5.91 12.27
CA ASP A 334 0.38 6.93 12.18
C ASP A 334 -0.27 8.26 11.74
N VAL A 335 -1.12 8.78 12.59
CA VAL A 335 -1.50 10.20 12.53
C VAL A 335 -0.26 10.96 13.01
N ASP A 336 0.45 11.50 12.05
CA ASP A 336 1.56 12.41 12.31
C ASP A 336 0.98 13.69 12.96
N TYR A 337 1.06 13.78 14.29
CA TYR A 337 0.65 14.96 15.07
C TYR A 337 1.63 16.14 14.93
N ARG A 338 2.44 16.16 13.86
CA ARG A 338 3.37 17.24 13.56
C ARG A 338 3.08 17.84 12.18
N ALA A 339 2.01 18.61 12.10
CA ALA A 339 1.78 19.63 11.09
C ALA A 339 1.31 20.90 11.79
#